data_352039921bfacec4135eb03d7a5c4646
#
_entry.id   352039921bfacec4135eb03d7a5c4646
#
_cell.length_a   1.000
_cell.length_b   1.000
_cell.length_c   1.000
_cell.angle_alpha   90.00
_cell.angle_beta   90.00
_cell.angle_gamma   90.00
#
_symmetry.space_group_name_H-M   'P 1'
#
loop_
_entity.id
_entity.type
_entity.pdbx_description
1 polymer ?
#
loop_
_entity_poly.entity_id
_entity_poly.type
_entity_poly.pdbx_seq_one_letter_code
_entity_poly.pdbx_strand_id
1 'polypeptide(L)'
;ELGTQLYRFGNIKKQIPACTSCHAVYGQGNSLAGYPAVAGQQIGYLTSTLKAYRSKERNAGESSLVMQSIASNLTDNEIDALANYMHGLYQ
;
A
#
# COMPACT_ATOMS: atom_id res chain seq x y z
N GLU A 1 4.27 5.97 -14.77
CA GLU A 1 3.86 4.59 -14.56
C GLU A 1 2.92 4.50 -13.36
N LEU A 2 1.96 3.56 -13.44
CA LEU A 2 0.84 3.50 -12.49
C LEU A 2 1.28 3.27 -11.05
N GLY A 3 2.17 2.34 -10.81
CA GLY A 3 2.65 2.06 -9.44
C GLY A 3 3.35 3.25 -8.82
N THR A 4 4.18 3.93 -9.58
CA THR A 4 4.88 5.13 -9.14
C THR A 4 3.89 6.23 -8.79
N GLN A 5 2.90 6.46 -9.65
CA GLN A 5 1.89 7.50 -9.42
C GLN A 5 1.08 7.23 -8.16
N LEU A 6 0.60 6.00 -8.00
CA LEU A 6 -0.22 5.65 -6.84
C LEU A 6 0.59 5.72 -5.54
N TYR A 7 1.80 5.20 -5.55
CA TYR A 7 2.62 5.19 -4.35
C TYR A 7 3.01 6.61 -3.91
N ARG A 8 3.44 7.44 -4.86
CA ARG A 8 3.95 8.79 -4.56
C ARG A 8 2.87 9.84 -4.46
N PHE A 9 1.80 9.73 -5.26
CA PHE A 9 0.82 10.81 -5.39
C PHE A 9 -0.61 10.38 -5.12
N GLY A 10 -0.90 9.08 -5.11
CA GLY A 10 -2.25 8.58 -4.94
C GLY A 10 -3.15 8.91 -6.13
N ASN A 11 -4.45 8.90 -5.88
CA ASN A 11 -5.45 9.26 -6.88
C ASN A 11 -6.61 9.96 -6.17
N ILE A 12 -6.65 11.28 -6.26
CA ILE A 12 -7.63 12.09 -5.53
C ILE A 12 -9.06 11.75 -5.96
N LYS A 13 -9.28 11.52 -7.25
CA LYS A 13 -10.62 11.20 -7.76
C LYS A 13 -11.17 9.91 -7.19
N LYS A 14 -10.31 8.94 -6.90
CA LYS A 14 -10.69 7.66 -6.31
C LYS A 14 -10.53 7.64 -4.80
N GLN A 15 -10.15 8.76 -4.20
CA GLN A 15 -9.91 8.88 -2.76
C GLN A 15 -8.79 7.93 -2.27
N ILE A 16 -7.77 7.78 -3.09
CA ILE A 16 -6.58 7.00 -2.73
C ILE A 16 -5.47 7.97 -2.35
N PRO A 17 -5.10 8.05 -1.07
CA PRO A 17 -3.98 8.91 -0.66
C PRO A 17 -2.66 8.33 -1.13
N ALA A 18 -1.65 9.18 -1.22
CA ALA A 18 -0.30 8.72 -1.56
C ALA A 18 0.21 7.77 -0.46
N CYS A 19 0.74 6.62 -0.86
CA CYS A 19 1.27 5.66 0.11
C CYS A 19 2.45 6.25 0.88
N THR A 20 3.18 7.19 0.25
CA THR A 20 4.28 7.90 0.90
C THR A 20 3.86 8.67 2.14
N SER A 21 2.58 9.02 2.25
CA SER A 21 2.07 9.75 3.43
C SER A 21 2.35 8.99 4.74
N CYS A 22 2.32 7.67 4.68
CA CYS A 22 2.51 6.83 5.86
C CYS A 22 3.76 5.95 5.74
N HIS A 23 3.99 5.33 4.58
CA HIS A 23 5.07 4.36 4.40
C HIS A 23 6.41 4.98 3.99
N ALA A 24 6.46 6.29 3.86
CA ALA A 24 7.63 7.09 3.47
C ALA A 24 8.06 6.87 2.01
N VAL A 25 8.94 7.74 1.52
CA VAL A 25 9.29 7.80 0.08
C VAL A 25 9.95 6.52 -0.40
N TYR A 26 10.79 5.91 0.44
CA TYR A 26 11.52 4.69 0.09
C TYR A 26 10.88 3.43 0.70
N GLY A 27 9.67 3.54 1.23
CA GLY A 27 8.94 2.40 1.77
C GLY A 27 9.49 1.85 3.08
N GLN A 28 10.29 2.65 3.81
CA GLN A 28 10.88 2.19 5.07
C GLN A 28 9.90 2.19 6.24
N GLY A 29 8.73 2.84 6.07
CA GLY A 29 7.72 2.89 7.11
C GLY A 29 8.14 3.75 8.30
N ASN A 30 7.40 3.61 9.39
CA ASN A 30 7.69 4.26 10.67
C ASN A 30 7.13 3.38 11.78
N SER A 31 7.98 2.59 12.40
CA SER A 31 7.54 1.61 13.40
C SER A 31 6.96 2.26 14.65
N LEU A 32 7.46 3.45 15.03
CA LEU A 32 6.95 4.18 16.18
C LEU A 32 5.52 4.66 15.96
N ALA A 33 5.18 5.00 14.72
CA ALA A 33 3.83 5.44 14.36
C ALA A 33 2.93 4.29 13.91
N GLY A 34 3.43 3.05 13.87
CA GLY A 34 2.66 1.89 13.47
C GLY A 34 2.58 1.68 11.96
N TYR A 35 3.42 2.37 11.18
CA TYR A 35 3.42 2.21 9.72
C TYR A 35 4.52 1.24 9.30
N PRO A 36 4.15 0.06 8.76
CA PRO A 36 5.16 -0.94 8.41
C PRO A 36 5.97 -0.57 7.17
N ALA A 37 7.17 -1.13 7.10
CA ALA A 37 8.00 -1.03 5.91
C ALA A 37 7.42 -1.90 4.80
N VAL A 38 7.42 -1.37 3.58
CA VAL A 38 6.93 -2.10 2.40
C VAL A 38 8.02 -2.32 1.36
N ALA A 39 9.16 -1.62 1.49
CA ALA A 39 10.26 -1.72 0.54
C ALA A 39 10.85 -3.13 0.54
N GLY A 40 11.10 -3.66 -0.66
CA GLY A 40 11.77 -4.96 -0.82
C GLY A 40 10.96 -6.18 -0.45
N GLN A 41 9.69 -6.00 -0.12
CA GLN A 41 8.83 -7.14 0.21
C GLN A 41 8.55 -8.00 -1.03
N GLN A 42 8.22 -9.27 -0.81
CA GLN A 42 7.88 -10.17 -1.90
C GLN A 42 6.61 -9.71 -2.61
N ILE A 43 6.61 -9.77 -3.94
CA ILE A 43 5.46 -9.32 -4.74
C ILE A 43 4.19 -10.09 -4.36
N GLY A 44 4.29 -11.41 -4.24
CA GLY A 44 3.13 -12.24 -3.87
C GLY A 44 2.57 -11.88 -2.51
N TYR A 45 3.44 -11.59 -1.55
CA TYR A 45 3.02 -11.16 -0.21
C TYR A 45 2.30 -9.80 -0.27
N LEU A 46 2.87 -8.84 -0.99
CA LEU A 46 2.27 -7.50 -1.12
C LEU A 46 0.92 -7.58 -1.82
N THR A 47 0.84 -8.34 -2.90
CA THR A 47 -0.40 -8.51 -3.66
C THR A 47 -1.49 -9.14 -2.81
N SER A 48 -1.20 -10.24 -2.15
CA SER A 48 -2.20 -10.93 -1.33
C SER A 48 -2.60 -10.11 -0.10
N THR A 49 -1.65 -9.36 0.48
CA THR A 49 -1.94 -8.49 1.63
C THR A 49 -2.88 -7.35 1.23
N LEU A 50 -2.62 -6.69 0.10
CA LEU A 50 -3.50 -5.61 -0.38
C LEU A 50 -4.89 -6.14 -0.71
N LYS A 51 -4.97 -7.32 -1.33
CA LYS A 51 -6.25 -7.95 -1.62
C LYS A 51 -7.00 -8.35 -0.35
N ALA A 52 -6.27 -8.82 0.67
CA ALA A 52 -6.87 -9.17 1.95
C ALA A 52 -7.44 -7.94 2.67
N TYR A 53 -6.75 -6.81 2.62
CA TYR A 53 -7.30 -5.56 3.13
C TYR A 53 -8.55 -5.14 2.34
N ARG A 54 -8.51 -5.26 1.01
CA ARG A 54 -9.64 -4.89 0.16
C ARG A 54 -10.87 -5.72 0.46
N SER A 55 -10.71 -7.02 0.70
CA SER A 55 -11.82 -7.93 1.05
C SER A 55 -12.17 -7.87 2.53
N LYS A 56 -11.39 -7.15 3.34
CA LYS A 56 -11.55 -6.99 4.79
C LYS A 56 -11.25 -8.27 5.58
N GLU A 57 -10.58 -9.23 4.96
CA GLU A 57 -10.12 -10.43 5.65
C GLU A 57 -9.00 -10.12 6.65
N ARG A 58 -8.17 -9.11 6.31
CA ARG A 58 -7.11 -8.66 7.21
C ARG A 58 -7.65 -7.55 8.09
N ASN A 59 -7.95 -7.89 9.34
CA ASN A 59 -8.58 -6.99 10.29
C ASN A 59 -7.91 -7.14 11.66
N ALA A 60 -6.82 -6.40 11.85
CA ALA A 60 -6.01 -6.49 13.07
C ALA A 60 -5.96 -5.13 13.78
N GLY A 61 -7.12 -4.62 14.21
CA GLY A 61 -7.21 -3.37 14.98
C GLY A 61 -7.47 -2.14 14.11
N GLU A 62 -7.37 -0.97 14.74
CA GLU A 62 -7.75 0.30 14.12
C GLU A 62 -6.88 0.67 12.92
N SER A 63 -5.57 0.38 12.98
CA SER A 63 -4.67 0.70 11.87
C SER A 63 -5.03 -0.08 10.60
N SER A 64 -5.65 -1.26 10.74
CA SER A 64 -6.13 -2.03 9.59
C SER A 64 -7.29 -1.35 8.89
N LEU A 65 -8.10 -0.57 9.60
CA LEU A 65 -9.24 0.13 9.00
C LEU A 65 -8.79 1.14 7.97
N VAL A 66 -7.67 1.82 8.21
CA VAL A 66 -7.10 2.77 7.26
C VAL A 66 -6.71 2.05 5.97
N MET A 67 -5.98 0.94 6.08
CA MET A 67 -5.58 0.16 4.92
C MET A 67 -6.78 -0.47 4.20
N GLN A 68 -7.78 -0.92 4.93
CA GLN A 68 -9.01 -1.44 4.33
C GLN A 68 -9.70 -0.37 3.48
N SER A 69 -9.80 0.85 4.02
CA SER A 69 -10.41 1.96 3.31
C SER A 69 -9.65 2.32 2.03
N ILE A 70 -8.32 2.38 2.11
CA ILE A 70 -7.47 2.67 0.96
C ILE A 70 -7.59 1.54 -0.07
N ALA A 71 -7.44 0.28 0.35
CA ALA A 71 -7.43 -0.86 -0.55
C ALA A 71 -8.77 -1.09 -1.22
N SER A 72 -9.88 -0.70 -0.58
CA SER A 72 -11.21 -0.88 -1.16
C SER A 72 -11.38 -0.11 -2.47
N ASN A 73 -10.59 0.93 -2.69
CA ASN A 73 -10.64 1.76 -3.89
C ASN A 73 -9.65 1.31 -4.97
N LEU A 74 -8.87 0.26 -4.71
CA LEU A 74 -7.86 -0.24 -5.65
C LEU A 74 -8.42 -1.35 -6.52
N THR A 75 -8.12 -1.28 -7.83
CA THR A 75 -8.39 -2.39 -8.75
C THR A 75 -7.27 -3.43 -8.65
N ASP A 76 -7.50 -4.62 -9.21
CA ASP A 76 -6.47 -5.66 -9.28
C ASP A 76 -5.22 -5.14 -10.00
N ASN A 77 -5.40 -4.40 -11.09
CA ASN A 77 -4.31 -3.83 -11.86
C ASN A 77 -3.48 -2.86 -11.02
N GLU A 78 -4.16 -2.03 -10.25
CA GLU A 78 -3.50 -1.07 -9.37
C GLU A 78 -2.75 -1.76 -8.23
N ILE A 79 -3.32 -2.83 -7.69
CA ILE A 79 -2.66 -3.64 -6.65
C ILE A 79 -1.39 -4.27 -7.21
N ASP A 80 -1.46 -4.85 -8.41
CA ASP A 80 -0.29 -5.46 -9.04
C ASP A 80 0.80 -4.42 -9.31
N ALA A 81 0.42 -3.26 -9.81
CA ALA A 81 1.36 -2.18 -10.09
C ALA A 81 2.03 -1.68 -8.81
N LEU A 82 1.27 -1.51 -7.73
CA LEU A 82 1.80 -1.10 -6.44
C LEU A 82 2.75 -2.15 -5.86
N ALA A 83 2.36 -3.43 -5.92
CA ALA A 83 3.19 -4.52 -5.38
C ALA A 83 4.54 -4.57 -6.10
N ASN A 84 4.53 -4.43 -7.43
CA ASN A 84 5.77 -4.39 -8.20
C ASN A 84 6.63 -3.19 -7.84
N TYR A 85 6.01 -2.03 -7.69
CA TYR A 85 6.74 -0.81 -7.34
C TYR A 85 7.39 -0.93 -5.97
N MET A 86 6.62 -1.37 -4.96
CA MET A 86 7.12 -1.50 -3.59
C MET A 86 8.22 -2.55 -3.48
N HIS A 87 8.09 -3.66 -4.22
CA HIS A 87 9.12 -4.70 -4.24
C HIS A 87 10.46 -4.16 -4.72
N GLY A 88 10.43 -3.23 -5.68
CA GLY A 88 11.64 -2.66 -6.27
C GLY A 88 12.24 -1.49 -5.51
N LEU A 89 11.63 -1.05 -4.40
CA LEU A 89 12.16 0.07 -3.63
C LEU A 89 13.40 -0.33 -2.83
N TYR A 90 14.34 0.59 -2.72
CA TYR A 90 15.57 0.42 -1.91
C TYR A 90 15.59 1.47 -0.81
N GLN A 91 16.09 1.06 0.32
CA GLN A 91 16.26 1.97 1.47
C GLN A 91 17.63 2.64 1.44
#